data_7fa507e09a2f6b7806be2ce0814c1de3
#
_entry.id   7fa507e09a2f6b7806be2ce0814c1de3
#
_cell.length_a   1.000
_cell.length_b   1.000
_cell.length_c   1.000
_cell.angle_alpha   90.00
_cell.angle_beta   90.00
_cell.angle_gamma   90.00
#
_symmetry.space_group_name_H-M   'P 1'
#
loop_
_entity.id
_entity.type
_entity.pdbx_description
1 polymer ?
#
loop_
_entity_poly.entity_id
_entity_poly.type
_entity_poly.pdbx_seq_one_letter_code
_entity_poly.pdbx_strand_id
1 'polypeptide(L)'
;MATQALAETLDRAPHSSLGGDGLVHRPLIPRRPGRVAAGVAALTLAGLVACSGARPFSTKPVLWDDDDRRPFSPKPEESFVPLYWDGADHIFFRPFARMWLLETGHPARNVNALDEVPDSSWFTNRLGRHPMSTEEIARGACSSPSPQDQLPWKVVGVKIAGANPGFQIETSTGKRHVIKFDSTNQWGRASTGDVVGSRLYYAAGFHAPCNRVVNLPVDQLELPAEEIKDPGGKTLTKERIIELMAHLPREKDGTVRAMASEFLSGTPLGPWNYDGTWGGDPNDVVWHEDRRELRGSRLLGAWVNHHDARSENTLAMWVEQGQGKGYVEHYIIDWGDTLGGLLDWDSVSRRVGYVYYIDFGAMAADFWTFGIPERPWERVHYGPAGVIWGYFEDREFRPEDWHVGYPNSAFSRMEEDDGAWMARILSYFDDAAVSAVVAEAHLFDPVAREELERVLRGRRDKILRRYLLRLSSLTQPEVKEGRRLCVDDRAEASGLGAAPSPAARLWLSPDTAAAVPVSRGAPAELCLVVPALGEGQRVLEVTTGRPGQFPLRIHVLEGEPLRVLGLERPEDDHTPPG
;
A
#
# COMPACT_ATOMS: atom_id res chain seq x y z
N MET A 1 5.66 29.30 6.00
CA MET A 1 4.94 29.26 7.28
C MET A 1 5.56 28.35 8.32
N ALA A 2 6.17 27.22 7.96
CA ALA A 2 6.85 26.36 8.94
C ALA A 2 8.05 27.02 9.66
N THR A 3 8.77 27.92 9.00
CA THR A 3 9.96 28.59 9.57
C THR A 3 9.62 29.75 10.53
N GLN A 4 8.46 30.35 10.41
CA GLN A 4 8.00 31.39 11.36
C GLN A 4 7.40 30.79 12.64
N ALA A 5 6.78 29.61 12.54
CA ALA A 5 6.25 28.90 13.70
C ALA A 5 7.34 28.38 14.66
N LEU A 6 8.55 28.11 14.14
CA LEU A 6 9.68 27.67 14.97
C LEU A 6 10.29 28.79 15.83
N ALA A 7 10.20 30.04 15.40
CA ALA A 7 10.81 31.17 16.11
C ALA A 7 9.93 31.69 17.28
N GLU A 8 8.62 31.54 17.19
CA GLU A 8 7.70 32.05 18.22
C GLU A 8 7.44 31.08 19.38
N THR A 9 7.82 29.79 19.24
CA THR A 9 7.53 28.76 20.26
C THR A 9 8.66 28.58 21.28
N LEU A 10 9.83 29.16 21.07
CA LEU A 10 10.99 29.01 21.98
C LEU A 10 10.97 29.95 23.19
N ASP A 11 10.05 30.93 23.24
CA ASP A 11 10.06 31.97 24.27
C ASP A 11 9.01 31.79 25.39
N ARG A 12 8.27 30.65 25.43
CA ARG A 12 7.28 30.39 26.47
C ARG A 12 7.30 28.96 27.00
N ALA A 13 8.32 28.59 27.76
CA ALA A 13 8.32 27.42 28.61
C ALA A 13 8.26 27.82 30.09
N PRO A 14 7.28 27.35 30.87
CA PRO A 14 7.30 27.55 32.31
C PRO A 14 8.28 26.57 32.95
N HIS A 15 9.17 27.10 33.81
CA HIS A 15 10.01 26.32 34.69
C HIS A 15 9.16 25.48 35.66
N SER A 16 9.23 24.15 35.53
CA SER A 16 8.80 23.24 36.58
C SER A 16 10.00 22.45 37.08
N SER A 17 10.18 22.52 38.40
CA SER A 17 11.24 21.92 39.20
C SER A 17 11.28 20.40 39.06
N LEU A 18 12.45 19.86 38.73
CA LEU A 18 12.78 18.43 38.79
C LEU A 18 13.04 18.00 40.21
N GLY A 19 12.16 17.16 40.76
CA GLY A 19 12.46 16.30 41.92
C GLY A 19 13.12 15.03 41.41
N GLY A 20 14.32 14.73 41.93
CA GLY A 20 15.06 13.54 41.55
C GLY A 20 14.58 12.27 42.24
N ASP A 21 14.58 11.17 41.53
CA ASP A 21 14.69 9.84 42.14
C ASP A 21 15.36 8.84 41.16
N GLY A 22 16.46 8.35 41.61
CA GLY A 22 16.92 6.96 41.63
C GLY A 22 17.13 6.20 40.31
N LEU A 23 18.24 6.45 39.58
CA LEU A 23 18.78 5.50 38.59
C LEU A 23 19.50 4.33 39.30
N VAL A 24 18.89 3.15 39.28
CA VAL A 24 19.53 1.90 39.70
C VAL A 24 20.42 1.39 38.56
N HIS A 25 21.72 1.58 38.70
CA HIS A 25 22.74 0.95 37.85
C HIS A 25 22.80 -0.57 38.11
N ARG A 26 22.53 -1.38 37.08
CA ARG A 26 22.96 -2.78 37.05
C ARG A 26 24.37 -2.87 36.46
N PRO A 27 25.29 -3.62 37.12
CA PRO A 27 26.67 -3.74 36.66
C PRO A 27 26.82 -4.66 35.46
N LEU A 28 27.56 -4.19 34.46
CA LEU A 28 28.03 -4.98 33.32
C LEU A 28 29.05 -6.02 33.77
N ILE A 29 28.77 -7.29 33.53
CA ILE A 29 29.72 -8.40 33.76
C ILE A 29 30.72 -8.43 32.59
N PRO A 30 32.04 -8.37 32.84
CA PRO A 30 33.04 -8.46 31.78
C PRO A 30 33.16 -9.89 31.25
N ARG A 31 32.90 -10.09 29.94
CA ARG A 31 33.23 -11.35 29.27
C ARG A 31 34.73 -11.46 29.05
N ARG A 32 35.35 -12.51 29.62
CA ARG A 32 36.73 -12.90 29.37
C ARG A 32 36.91 -13.40 27.92
N PRO A 33 38.03 -13.09 27.26
CA PRO A 33 38.33 -13.66 25.95
C PRO A 33 38.79 -15.11 26.09
N GLY A 34 37.97 -16.05 25.62
CA GLY A 34 38.36 -17.45 25.50
C GLY A 34 39.23 -17.68 24.26
N ARG A 35 40.37 -18.30 24.46
CA ARG A 35 41.26 -18.80 23.42
C ARG A 35 40.53 -19.82 22.52
N VAL A 36 40.41 -19.52 21.24
CA VAL A 36 40.16 -20.51 20.19
C VAL A 36 41.12 -20.21 19.03
N ALA A 37 42.27 -20.83 19.13
CA ALA A 37 43.13 -21.01 17.96
C ALA A 37 43.34 -22.51 17.82
N ALA A 38 43.36 -22.97 16.57
CA ALA A 38 43.59 -24.33 16.12
C ALA A 38 42.36 -25.28 16.10
N GLY A 39 41.63 -25.28 15.00
CA GLY A 39 40.56 -26.23 14.69
C GLY A 39 39.82 -25.99 13.38
N VAL A 40 40.30 -25.12 12.47
CA VAL A 40 39.56 -24.64 11.30
C VAL A 40 39.98 -25.30 9.97
N ALA A 41 40.78 -26.34 9.97
CA ALA A 41 41.29 -26.90 8.70
C ALA A 41 40.76 -28.29 8.33
N ALA A 42 39.79 -28.87 9.03
CA ALA A 42 39.32 -30.24 8.73
C ALA A 42 37.79 -30.41 8.56
N LEU A 43 37.02 -29.34 8.51
CA LEU A 43 35.55 -29.39 8.40
C LEU A 43 34.96 -28.71 7.12
N THR A 44 35.82 -28.31 6.19
CA THR A 44 35.40 -27.58 4.96
C THR A 44 35.18 -28.45 3.74
N LEU A 45 35.17 -29.77 3.84
CA LEU A 45 34.94 -30.65 2.67
C LEU A 45 33.72 -31.59 2.80
N ALA A 46 32.90 -31.49 3.81
CA ALA A 46 31.71 -32.35 3.99
C ALA A 46 30.36 -31.63 3.93
N GLY A 47 30.32 -30.39 3.48
CA GLY A 47 29.12 -29.52 3.56
C GLY A 47 28.60 -28.97 2.23
N LEU A 48 29.05 -29.42 1.08
CA LEU A 48 28.57 -29.00 -0.25
C LEU A 48 27.98 -30.16 -1.07
N VAL A 49 27.20 -31.02 -0.42
CA VAL A 49 26.11 -31.67 -1.14
C VAL A 49 24.90 -30.77 -0.86
N ALA A 50 24.79 -29.69 -1.64
CA ALA A 50 23.52 -29.00 -1.81
C ALA A 50 22.56 -30.08 -2.33
N CYS A 51 21.67 -30.56 -1.47
CA CYS A 51 20.50 -31.31 -1.88
C CYS A 51 19.69 -30.38 -2.79
N SER A 52 19.90 -30.49 -4.09
CA SER A 52 19.01 -29.96 -5.13
C SER A 52 17.75 -30.83 -5.18
N GLY A 53 17.04 -30.93 -4.08
CA GLY A 53 15.75 -31.59 -4.00
C GLY A 53 14.63 -30.57 -4.15
N ALA A 54 13.54 -30.89 -4.85
CA ALA A 54 12.35 -30.07 -4.99
C ALA A 54 11.95 -29.50 -3.62
N ARG A 55 11.73 -28.19 -3.53
CA ARG A 55 11.27 -27.58 -2.29
C ARG A 55 9.99 -28.30 -1.85
N PRO A 56 9.98 -29.07 -0.76
CA PRO A 56 8.83 -29.86 -0.41
C PRO A 56 7.73 -28.95 0.12
N PHE A 57 6.66 -28.75 -0.66
CA PHE A 57 5.46 -28.13 -0.16
C PHE A 57 4.67 -29.08 0.73
N SER A 58 4.04 -28.55 1.77
CA SER A 58 3.17 -29.31 2.65
C SER A 58 1.99 -29.91 1.87
N THR A 59 1.63 -31.14 2.19
CA THR A 59 0.40 -31.78 1.67
C THR A 59 -0.88 -31.32 2.38
N LYS A 60 -0.78 -30.46 3.39
CA LYS A 60 -1.94 -29.83 4.03
C LYS A 60 -2.62 -28.83 3.08
N PRO A 61 -3.91 -28.50 3.31
CA PRO A 61 -4.56 -27.41 2.59
C PRO A 61 -3.77 -26.10 2.71
N VAL A 62 -3.80 -25.32 1.65
CA VAL A 62 -3.14 -23.99 1.64
C VAL A 62 -3.86 -23.07 2.63
N LEU A 63 -3.09 -22.32 3.41
CA LEU A 63 -3.61 -21.35 4.36
C LEU A 63 -4.10 -20.10 3.61
N TRP A 64 -5.38 -19.74 3.81
CA TRP A 64 -5.99 -18.54 3.26
C TRP A 64 -6.39 -17.51 4.30
N ASP A 65 -6.50 -17.90 5.55
CA ASP A 65 -6.79 -17.02 6.67
C ASP A 65 -5.60 -17.07 7.64
N ASP A 66 -5.12 -15.89 8.05
CA ASP A 66 -4.16 -15.77 9.14
C ASP A 66 -4.92 -15.65 10.47
N ASP A 67 -4.36 -16.26 11.52
CA ASP A 67 -4.97 -16.29 12.86
C ASP A 67 -4.62 -15.05 13.69
N ASP A 68 -4.51 -13.88 13.03
CA ASP A 68 -4.12 -12.62 13.67
C ASP A 68 -5.32 -11.79 14.19
N ARG A 69 -6.56 -12.29 14.02
CA ARG A 69 -7.79 -11.71 14.60
C ARG A 69 -8.27 -12.40 15.87
N ARG A 70 -7.38 -13.11 16.57
CA ARG A 70 -7.71 -13.76 17.85
C ARG A 70 -8.02 -12.72 18.91
N PRO A 71 -9.19 -12.80 19.59
CA PRO A 71 -9.52 -11.86 20.64
C PRO A 71 -8.57 -11.98 21.83
N PHE A 72 -7.97 -10.88 22.24
CA PHE A 72 -7.08 -10.80 23.41
C PHE A 72 -7.49 -9.65 24.35
N SER A 73 -6.86 -9.57 25.51
CA SER A 73 -7.00 -8.47 26.47
C SER A 73 -5.71 -8.31 27.27
N PRO A 74 -5.42 -7.10 27.82
CA PRO A 74 -6.22 -5.88 27.72
C PRO A 74 -6.15 -5.24 26.33
N LYS A 75 -7.05 -4.27 26.05
CA LYS A 75 -6.94 -3.38 24.88
C LYS A 75 -5.57 -2.70 24.91
N PRO A 76 -4.84 -2.62 23.79
CA PRO A 76 -3.58 -1.88 23.72
C PRO A 76 -3.75 -0.41 24.09
N GLU A 77 -2.68 0.19 24.60
CA GLU A 77 -2.66 1.63 24.83
C GLU A 77 -2.68 2.40 23.51
N GLU A 78 -3.28 3.60 23.54
CA GLU A 78 -3.29 4.48 22.38
C GLU A 78 -1.87 4.99 22.10
N SER A 79 -1.44 4.88 20.85
CA SER A 79 -0.15 5.40 20.40
C SER A 79 -0.36 6.82 19.86
N PHE A 80 0.36 7.77 20.41
CA PHE A 80 0.37 9.14 19.92
C PHE A 80 1.80 9.64 19.78
N VAL A 81 2.16 10.02 18.57
CA VAL A 81 3.45 10.66 18.28
C VAL A 81 3.18 12.13 17.96
N PRO A 82 3.78 13.08 18.69
CA PRO A 82 3.63 14.49 18.35
C PRO A 82 4.15 14.77 16.93
N LEU A 83 3.38 15.50 16.14
CA LEU A 83 3.65 15.79 14.72
C LEU A 83 5.06 16.31 14.45
N TYR A 84 5.62 17.13 15.35
CA TYR A 84 6.97 17.65 15.19
C TYR A 84 8.07 16.57 15.40
N TRP A 85 7.83 15.57 16.26
CA TRP A 85 8.75 14.43 16.42
C TRP A 85 8.66 13.47 15.25
N ASP A 86 7.44 13.19 14.77
CA ASP A 86 7.23 12.39 13.56
C ASP A 86 7.91 13.06 12.35
N GLY A 87 7.71 14.37 12.18
CA GLY A 87 8.38 15.14 11.14
C GLY A 87 9.92 15.10 11.26
N ALA A 88 10.46 15.27 12.46
CA ALA A 88 11.91 15.20 12.67
C ALA A 88 12.48 13.80 12.39
N ASP A 89 11.79 12.76 12.82
CA ASP A 89 12.18 11.37 12.58
C ASP A 89 12.21 11.06 11.08
N HIS A 90 11.13 11.32 10.38
CA HIS A 90 10.99 11.00 8.95
C HIS A 90 11.87 11.88 8.04
N ILE A 91 12.08 13.16 8.40
CA ILE A 91 12.83 14.10 7.56
C ILE A 91 14.35 13.99 7.79
N PHE A 92 14.80 13.75 9.03
CA PHE A 92 16.23 13.78 9.37
C PHE A 92 16.77 12.44 9.86
N PHE A 93 16.16 11.84 10.89
CA PHE A 93 16.77 10.69 11.55
C PHE A 93 16.73 9.43 10.70
N ARG A 94 15.58 9.09 10.08
CA ARG A 94 15.46 7.93 9.19
C ARG A 94 16.31 8.04 7.94
N PRO A 95 16.32 9.18 7.17
CA PRO A 95 17.23 9.34 6.04
C PRO A 95 18.71 9.20 6.44
N PHE A 96 19.10 9.75 7.60
CA PHE A 96 20.48 9.64 8.09
C PHE A 96 20.83 8.21 8.49
N ALA A 97 19.98 7.54 9.27
CA ALA A 97 20.17 6.16 9.68
C ALA A 97 20.28 5.21 8.47
N ARG A 98 19.48 5.44 7.42
CA ARG A 98 19.48 4.65 6.20
C ARG A 98 20.81 4.69 5.44
N MET A 99 21.57 5.78 5.51
CA MET A 99 22.91 5.84 4.88
C MET A 99 23.87 4.76 5.39
N TRP A 100 23.63 4.22 6.59
CA TRP A 100 24.46 3.23 7.24
C TRP A 100 23.82 1.84 7.32
N LEU A 101 22.59 1.70 6.82
CA LEU A 101 21.85 0.45 6.85
C LEU A 101 22.30 -0.44 5.68
N LEU A 102 22.83 -1.62 6.00
CA LEU A 102 23.02 -2.68 5.02
C LEU A 102 21.71 -3.47 4.94
N GLU A 103 20.88 -3.14 3.97
CA GLU A 103 19.68 -3.91 3.68
C GLU A 103 20.07 -5.20 2.96
N THR A 104 19.91 -6.34 3.61
CA THR A 104 20.00 -7.66 2.98
C THR A 104 18.60 -8.03 2.53
N GLY A 105 18.41 -8.22 1.20
CA GLY A 105 17.15 -8.72 0.65
C GLY A 105 16.77 -10.07 1.28
N HIS A 106 15.52 -10.22 1.62
CA HIS A 106 14.95 -11.50 2.04
C HIS A 106 13.46 -11.54 1.68
N PRO A 107 12.92 -12.73 1.31
CA PRO A 107 11.52 -12.89 0.96
C PRO A 107 10.57 -12.42 2.07
N ALA A 108 9.39 -11.95 1.66
CA ALA A 108 8.31 -11.65 2.59
C ALA A 108 7.91 -12.90 3.40
N ARG A 109 7.45 -12.69 4.65
CA ARG A 109 7.24 -13.78 5.62
C ARG A 109 5.82 -14.27 5.75
N ASN A 110 4.84 -13.50 5.30
CA ASN A 110 3.41 -13.81 5.41
C ASN A 110 2.81 -14.32 4.09
N VAL A 111 3.57 -15.13 3.35
CA VAL A 111 3.17 -15.67 2.03
C VAL A 111 2.85 -17.14 2.16
N ASN A 112 1.73 -17.58 1.59
CA ASN A 112 1.32 -18.97 1.56
C ASN A 112 1.99 -19.77 0.42
N ALA A 113 1.72 -21.07 0.37
CA ALA A 113 2.32 -21.94 -0.63
C ALA A 113 1.93 -21.59 -2.08
N LEU A 114 0.83 -20.88 -2.32
CA LEU A 114 0.42 -20.43 -3.65
C LEU A 114 0.99 -19.06 -4.04
N ASP A 115 2.01 -18.58 -3.34
CA ASP A 115 2.61 -17.27 -3.56
C ASP A 115 1.62 -16.11 -3.36
N GLU A 116 0.66 -16.28 -2.43
CA GLU A 116 -0.38 -15.32 -2.11
C GLU A 116 -0.36 -14.94 -0.63
N VAL A 117 -0.92 -13.75 -0.30
CA VAL A 117 -1.09 -13.28 1.07
C VAL A 117 -2.42 -13.78 1.62
N PRO A 118 -2.48 -14.42 2.80
CA PRO A 118 -3.74 -14.77 3.44
C PRO A 118 -4.52 -13.54 3.92
N ASP A 119 -5.84 -13.69 4.07
CA ASP A 119 -6.67 -12.70 4.75
C ASP A 119 -6.22 -12.54 6.20
N SER A 120 -6.14 -11.29 6.65
CA SER A 120 -5.59 -10.93 7.96
C SER A 120 -6.20 -9.62 8.48
N SER A 121 -5.79 -9.18 9.64
CA SER A 121 -6.12 -7.84 10.16
C SER A 121 -5.52 -6.69 9.32
N TRP A 122 -4.66 -7.00 8.35
CA TRP A 122 -3.97 -6.07 7.46
C TRP A 122 -4.56 -6.03 6.05
N PHE A 123 -5.03 -7.19 5.58
CA PHE A 123 -5.35 -7.40 4.18
C PHE A 123 -6.52 -8.37 4.01
N THR A 124 -7.37 -8.12 3.04
CA THR A 124 -8.45 -9.02 2.62
C THR A 124 -8.35 -9.22 1.12
N ASN A 125 -8.23 -10.47 0.68
CA ASN A 125 -8.22 -10.80 -0.74
C ASN A 125 -9.54 -10.40 -1.39
N ARG A 126 -9.47 -9.42 -2.29
CA ARG A 126 -10.59 -8.95 -3.12
C ARG A 126 -10.26 -9.19 -4.58
N LEU A 127 -9.81 -8.18 -5.31
CA LEU A 127 -9.34 -8.36 -6.68
C LEU A 127 -8.20 -9.38 -6.74
N GLY A 128 -8.26 -10.24 -7.75
CA GLY A 128 -7.28 -11.32 -7.94
C GLY A 128 -7.74 -12.66 -7.40
N ARG A 129 -8.53 -12.71 -6.34
CA ARG A 129 -9.12 -13.95 -5.81
C ARG A 129 -10.65 -13.97 -5.91
N HIS A 130 -11.27 -12.85 -5.62
CA HIS A 130 -12.71 -12.69 -5.71
C HIS A 130 -13.01 -11.64 -6.80
N PRO A 131 -13.78 -11.99 -7.84
CA PRO A 131 -14.19 -11.02 -8.84
C PRO A 131 -14.98 -9.88 -8.20
N MET A 132 -14.63 -8.64 -8.58
CA MET A 132 -15.40 -7.46 -8.24
C MET A 132 -15.91 -6.82 -9.53
N SER A 133 -17.19 -6.42 -9.53
CA SER A 133 -17.71 -5.62 -10.64
C SER A 133 -17.11 -4.21 -10.64
N THR A 134 -17.21 -3.52 -11.77
CA THR A 134 -16.78 -2.12 -11.90
C THR A 134 -17.44 -1.23 -10.86
N GLU A 135 -18.73 -1.46 -10.57
CA GLU A 135 -19.52 -0.73 -9.58
C GLU A 135 -19.04 -1.02 -8.15
N GLU A 136 -18.63 -2.25 -7.85
CA GLU A 136 -18.08 -2.62 -6.54
C GLU A 136 -16.71 -1.99 -6.33
N ILE A 137 -15.87 -1.94 -7.36
CA ILE A 137 -14.58 -1.24 -7.32
C ILE A 137 -14.81 0.27 -7.09
N ALA A 138 -15.71 0.88 -7.85
CA ALA A 138 -16.05 2.29 -7.73
C ALA A 138 -16.67 2.64 -6.38
N ARG A 139 -17.51 1.77 -5.82
CA ARG A 139 -18.09 1.94 -4.48
C ARG A 139 -17.03 1.86 -3.38
N GLY A 140 -16.03 1.00 -3.51
CA GLY A 140 -15.01 0.76 -2.48
C GLY A 140 -15.61 0.32 -1.15
N ALA A 141 -15.12 0.87 -0.04
CA ALA A 141 -15.59 0.56 1.31
C ALA A 141 -16.98 1.15 1.65
N CYS A 142 -17.58 1.94 0.76
CA CYS A 142 -18.81 2.68 1.04
C CYS A 142 -20.07 1.80 0.96
N SER A 143 -20.54 1.29 2.08
CA SER A 143 -21.76 0.49 2.20
C SER A 143 -22.96 1.25 2.78
N SER A 144 -22.72 2.35 3.51
CA SER A 144 -23.76 3.19 4.11
C SER A 144 -24.34 4.19 3.10
N PRO A 145 -25.56 4.75 3.33
CA PRO A 145 -26.08 5.89 2.56
C PRO A 145 -25.13 7.09 2.61
N SER A 146 -25.15 7.93 1.58
CA SER A 146 -24.35 9.16 1.53
C SER A 146 -24.74 10.10 2.67
N PRO A 147 -23.77 10.77 3.33
CA PRO A 147 -24.11 11.83 4.27
C PRO A 147 -24.88 12.99 3.62
N GLN A 148 -24.71 13.17 2.30
CA GLN A 148 -25.49 14.13 1.51
C GLN A 148 -27.01 13.93 1.63
N ASP A 149 -27.45 12.67 1.81
CA ASP A 149 -28.86 12.29 1.95
C ASP A 149 -29.34 12.36 3.41
N GLN A 150 -28.46 12.78 4.35
CA GLN A 150 -28.68 12.73 5.79
C GLN A 150 -28.49 14.12 6.44
N LEU A 151 -29.06 15.13 5.82
CA LEU A 151 -29.07 16.52 6.34
C LEU A 151 -30.15 16.70 7.42
N PRO A 152 -30.03 17.69 8.32
CA PRO A 152 -28.90 18.62 8.48
C PRO A 152 -27.67 17.95 9.11
N TRP A 153 -26.50 18.59 8.99
CA TRP A 153 -25.27 18.16 9.64
C TRP A 153 -24.96 19.02 10.85
N LYS A 154 -24.71 18.39 11.99
CA LYS A 154 -24.27 19.06 13.20
C LYS A 154 -22.75 19.00 13.31
N VAL A 155 -22.08 20.13 13.49
CA VAL A 155 -20.64 20.16 13.78
C VAL A 155 -20.42 19.72 15.23
N VAL A 156 -19.62 18.63 15.40
CA VAL A 156 -19.42 17.98 16.70
C VAL A 156 -17.96 17.87 17.12
N GLY A 157 -17.01 18.24 16.27
CA GLY A 157 -15.60 18.10 16.60
C GLY A 157 -14.65 18.87 15.70
N VAL A 158 -13.43 19.03 16.19
CA VAL A 158 -12.30 19.60 15.46
C VAL A 158 -11.68 18.52 14.57
N LYS A 159 -11.19 18.87 13.37
CA LYS A 159 -10.30 18.00 12.62
C LYS A 159 -8.91 18.06 13.27
N ILE A 160 -8.45 16.93 13.81
CA ILE A 160 -7.28 16.87 14.70
C ILE A 160 -5.98 17.07 13.91
N ALA A 161 -5.80 16.42 12.73
CA ALA A 161 -4.55 16.38 11.99
C ALA A 161 -4.71 16.74 10.50
N GLY A 162 -3.58 16.99 9.82
CA GLY A 162 -3.46 17.24 8.38
C GLY A 162 -3.62 18.71 7.98
N ALA A 163 -3.01 19.07 6.83
CA ALA A 163 -2.93 20.44 6.32
C ALA A 163 -4.28 20.98 5.82
N ASN A 164 -5.14 20.15 5.25
CA ASN A 164 -6.43 20.56 4.72
C ASN A 164 -7.39 20.98 5.84
N PRO A 165 -8.07 22.14 5.72
CA PRO A 165 -9.02 22.57 6.74
C PRO A 165 -10.24 21.66 6.79
N GLY A 166 -10.90 21.58 7.95
CA GLY A 166 -12.06 20.73 8.12
C GLY A 166 -12.54 20.64 9.56
N PHE A 167 -13.60 19.85 9.76
CA PHE A 167 -14.22 19.60 11.06
C PHE A 167 -14.94 18.24 11.05
N GLN A 168 -15.41 17.81 12.22
CA GLN A 168 -16.20 16.60 12.35
C GLN A 168 -17.69 16.96 12.39
N ILE A 169 -18.50 16.13 11.72
CA ILE A 169 -19.95 16.27 11.73
C ILE A 169 -20.62 15.00 12.23
N GLU A 170 -21.85 15.18 12.70
CA GLU A 170 -22.84 14.14 12.91
C GLU A 170 -24.04 14.41 11.99
N THR A 171 -24.44 13.42 11.22
CA THR A 171 -25.61 13.50 10.33
C THR A 171 -26.91 13.37 11.13
N SER A 172 -28.05 13.69 10.49
CA SER A 172 -29.40 13.52 11.09
C SER A 172 -29.70 12.09 11.56
N THR A 173 -28.95 11.09 11.06
CA THR A 173 -29.07 9.68 11.47
C THR A 173 -28.06 9.26 12.54
N GLY A 174 -27.26 10.20 13.08
CA GLY A 174 -26.25 9.94 14.09
C GLY A 174 -24.92 9.39 13.57
N LYS A 175 -24.73 9.30 12.24
CA LYS A 175 -23.46 8.88 11.64
C LYS A 175 -22.45 10.02 11.69
N ARG A 176 -21.20 9.68 12.07
CA ARG A 176 -20.12 10.67 12.18
C ARG A 176 -19.19 10.61 10.98
N HIS A 177 -18.77 11.80 10.52
CA HIS A 177 -17.83 11.94 9.39
C HIS A 177 -16.80 13.03 9.69
N VAL A 178 -15.60 12.86 9.14
CA VAL A 178 -14.62 13.94 9.03
C VAL A 178 -14.85 14.64 7.71
N ILE A 179 -15.07 15.93 7.74
CA ILE A 179 -15.18 16.78 6.54
C ILE A 179 -13.83 17.45 6.31
N LYS A 180 -13.31 17.32 5.07
CA LYS A 180 -12.10 17.99 4.62
C LYS A 180 -12.42 18.85 3.39
N PHE A 181 -11.83 20.04 3.32
CA PHE A 181 -11.95 20.94 2.17
C PHE A 181 -10.66 20.97 1.38
N ASP A 182 -10.78 21.13 0.07
CA ASP A 182 -9.64 21.29 -0.81
C ASP A 182 -8.95 22.64 -0.57
N SER A 183 -7.66 22.70 -0.88
CA SER A 183 -6.93 23.95 -0.92
C SER A 183 -7.39 24.78 -2.13
N THR A 184 -7.48 26.11 -1.96
CA THR A 184 -8.04 27.00 -2.99
C THR A 184 -7.21 27.08 -4.26
N ASN A 185 -5.91 26.77 -4.20
CA ASN A 185 -5.01 26.76 -5.37
C ASN A 185 -5.13 25.47 -6.21
N GLN A 186 -5.61 24.36 -5.63
CA GLN A 186 -5.86 23.08 -6.31
C GLN A 186 -7.26 22.55 -5.93
N TRP A 187 -8.29 23.36 -6.18
CA TRP A 187 -9.67 23.02 -5.82
C TRP A 187 -10.14 21.76 -6.54
N GLY A 188 -10.62 20.80 -5.77
CA GLY A 188 -11.06 19.48 -6.24
C GLY A 188 -9.97 18.38 -6.21
N ARG A 189 -8.68 18.71 -6.04
CA ARG A 189 -7.61 17.72 -6.10
C ARG A 189 -7.56 16.82 -4.87
N ALA A 190 -7.49 17.39 -3.65
CA ALA A 190 -7.32 16.59 -2.43
C ALA A 190 -8.54 15.71 -2.17
N SER A 191 -9.75 16.22 -2.35
CA SER A 191 -10.99 15.44 -2.26
C SER A 191 -11.04 14.31 -3.30
N THR A 192 -10.53 14.54 -4.51
CA THR A 192 -10.39 13.49 -5.53
C THR A 192 -9.35 12.46 -5.13
N GLY A 193 -8.20 12.89 -4.60
CA GLY A 193 -7.15 11.99 -4.11
C GLY A 193 -7.65 11.05 -3.03
N ASP A 194 -8.36 11.58 -2.02
CA ASP A 194 -8.96 10.78 -0.95
C ASP A 194 -9.98 9.75 -1.48
N VAL A 195 -10.82 10.15 -2.44
CA VAL A 195 -11.83 9.27 -3.03
C VAL A 195 -11.19 8.20 -3.92
N VAL A 196 -10.36 8.58 -4.86
CA VAL A 196 -9.69 7.65 -5.78
C VAL A 196 -8.77 6.70 -5.00
N GLY A 197 -7.92 7.24 -4.12
CA GLY A 197 -6.98 6.45 -3.32
C GLY A 197 -7.70 5.41 -2.46
N SER A 198 -8.71 5.80 -1.68
CA SER A 198 -9.44 4.85 -0.82
C SER A 198 -10.08 3.71 -1.60
N ARG A 199 -10.60 3.94 -2.80
CA ARG A 199 -11.21 2.90 -3.64
C ARG A 199 -10.18 1.95 -4.23
N LEU A 200 -9.09 2.48 -4.76
CA LEU A 200 -8.03 1.67 -5.35
C LEU A 200 -7.36 0.79 -4.28
N TYR A 201 -7.05 1.35 -3.11
CA TYR A 201 -6.46 0.58 -2.01
C TYR A 201 -7.43 -0.46 -1.46
N TYR A 202 -8.72 -0.09 -1.28
CA TYR A 202 -9.74 -1.04 -0.83
C TYR A 202 -9.89 -2.21 -1.80
N ALA A 203 -10.08 -1.94 -3.08
CA ALA A 203 -10.25 -2.99 -4.08
C ALA A 203 -9.00 -3.87 -4.22
N ALA A 204 -7.79 -3.29 -4.06
CA ALA A 204 -6.54 -4.05 -4.04
C ALA A 204 -6.39 -4.95 -2.81
N GLY A 205 -7.17 -4.74 -1.73
CA GLY A 205 -7.20 -5.62 -0.56
C GLY A 205 -6.96 -4.92 0.78
N PHE A 206 -6.51 -3.68 0.82
CA PHE A 206 -6.25 -2.96 2.06
C PHE A 206 -7.53 -2.52 2.76
N HIS A 207 -7.49 -2.35 4.07
CA HIS A 207 -8.56 -1.69 4.80
C HIS A 207 -8.45 -0.17 4.62
N ALA A 208 -9.54 0.44 4.21
CA ALA A 208 -9.63 1.87 3.91
C ALA A 208 -10.98 2.43 4.37
N PRO A 209 -11.07 3.70 4.78
CA PRO A 209 -12.35 4.33 5.10
C PRO A 209 -13.21 4.56 3.86
N CYS A 210 -14.51 4.71 4.08
CA CYS A 210 -15.42 5.20 3.06
C CYS A 210 -15.24 6.72 2.91
N ASN A 211 -14.64 7.14 1.81
CA ASN A 211 -14.47 8.54 1.43
C ASN A 211 -15.43 8.90 0.28
N ARG A 212 -16.13 10.00 0.40
CA ARG A 212 -17.05 10.50 -0.65
C ARG A 212 -16.87 11.98 -0.87
N VAL A 213 -17.02 12.41 -2.11
CA VAL A 213 -17.26 13.83 -2.40
C VAL A 213 -18.70 14.17 -2.03
N VAL A 214 -18.88 15.29 -1.37
CA VAL A 214 -20.17 15.84 -0.96
C VAL A 214 -20.22 17.33 -1.30
N ASN A 215 -21.43 17.83 -1.56
CA ASN A 215 -21.70 19.25 -1.76
C ASN A 215 -22.46 19.77 -0.55
N LEU A 216 -21.78 20.46 0.34
CA LEU A 216 -22.32 20.96 1.59
C LEU A 216 -23.24 22.17 1.36
N PRO A 217 -24.54 22.06 1.60
CA PRO A 217 -25.41 23.23 1.69
C PRO A 217 -25.17 23.93 3.04
N VAL A 218 -24.57 25.11 2.98
CA VAL A 218 -24.06 25.82 4.17
C VAL A 218 -25.16 26.22 5.14
N ASP A 219 -26.35 26.47 4.64
CA ASP A 219 -27.56 26.80 5.41
C ASP A 219 -28.11 25.60 6.21
N GLN A 220 -27.72 24.37 5.85
CA GLN A 220 -28.08 23.15 6.56
C GLN A 220 -26.98 22.62 7.49
N LEU A 221 -25.97 23.45 7.76
CA LEU A 221 -24.92 23.15 8.74
C LEU A 221 -25.30 23.75 10.11
N GLU A 222 -25.56 22.87 11.07
CA GLU A 222 -25.80 23.27 12.45
C GLU A 222 -24.46 23.57 13.15
N LEU A 223 -24.26 24.84 13.51
CA LEU A 223 -23.04 25.30 14.16
C LEU A 223 -23.08 25.05 15.66
N PRO A 224 -21.94 24.78 16.32
CA PRO A 224 -21.90 24.55 17.74
C PRO A 224 -22.31 25.84 18.51
N ALA A 225 -23.10 25.66 19.56
CA ALA A 225 -23.48 26.75 20.45
C ALA A 225 -22.33 27.17 21.38
N GLU A 226 -21.47 26.22 21.74
CA GLU A 226 -20.29 26.38 22.59
C GLU A 226 -19.01 26.02 21.84
N GLU A 227 -17.89 26.49 22.34
CA GLU A 227 -16.56 26.18 21.84
C GLU A 227 -16.25 24.70 21.98
N ILE A 228 -15.77 24.06 20.89
CA ILE A 228 -15.32 22.67 20.89
C ILE A 228 -13.80 22.66 21.03
N LYS A 229 -13.28 21.89 21.99
CA LYS A 229 -11.83 21.66 22.18
C LYS A 229 -11.48 20.24 21.90
N ASP A 230 -10.39 20.03 21.19
CA ASP A 230 -9.80 18.69 21.07
C ASP A 230 -8.86 18.40 22.27
N PRO A 231 -8.44 17.13 22.45
CA PRO A 231 -7.49 16.76 23.50
C PRO A 231 -6.14 17.48 23.41
N GLY A 232 -5.73 17.95 22.24
CA GLY A 232 -4.52 18.74 22.00
C GLY A 232 -4.67 20.24 22.29
N GLY A 233 -5.87 20.68 22.75
CA GLY A 233 -6.17 22.08 23.07
C GLY A 233 -6.51 22.96 21.87
N LYS A 234 -6.64 22.39 20.67
CA LYS A 234 -7.08 23.11 19.47
C LYS A 234 -8.58 23.40 19.57
N THR A 235 -8.94 24.63 19.30
CA THR A 235 -10.29 25.14 19.50
C THR A 235 -11.02 25.37 18.19
N LEU A 236 -12.30 25.00 18.13
CA LEU A 236 -13.22 25.29 17.03
C LEU A 236 -14.40 26.08 17.55
N THR A 237 -14.54 27.33 17.11
CA THR A 237 -15.68 28.20 17.42
C THR A 237 -16.58 28.37 16.21
N LYS A 238 -17.79 28.84 16.45
CA LYS A 238 -18.75 29.19 15.40
C LYS A 238 -18.18 30.22 14.43
N GLU A 239 -17.51 31.26 14.94
CA GLU A 239 -16.92 32.33 14.14
C GLU A 239 -15.82 31.76 13.21
N ARG A 240 -15.00 30.84 13.70
CA ARG A 240 -13.94 30.22 12.92
C ARG A 240 -14.49 29.32 11.80
N ILE A 241 -15.61 28.64 12.02
CA ILE A 241 -16.31 27.88 10.98
C ILE A 241 -16.87 28.82 9.92
N ILE A 242 -17.52 29.92 10.34
CA ILE A 242 -18.06 30.93 9.41
C ILE A 242 -16.94 31.55 8.58
N GLU A 243 -15.82 31.91 9.19
CA GLU A 243 -14.64 32.45 8.53
C GLU A 243 -14.09 31.44 7.49
N LEU A 244 -13.91 30.18 7.89
CA LEU A 244 -13.49 29.13 6.98
C LEU A 244 -14.43 29.02 5.78
N MET A 245 -15.73 28.92 6.03
CA MET A 245 -16.74 28.75 4.98
C MET A 245 -16.83 29.96 4.05
N ALA A 246 -16.51 31.16 4.51
CA ALA A 246 -16.52 32.38 3.70
C ALA A 246 -15.39 32.43 2.66
N HIS A 247 -14.28 31.73 2.91
CA HIS A 247 -13.11 31.70 2.01
C HIS A 247 -13.13 30.54 1.01
N LEU A 248 -14.06 29.59 1.14
CA LEU A 248 -14.13 28.44 0.25
C LEU A 248 -14.89 28.78 -1.03
N PRO A 249 -14.43 28.28 -2.20
CA PRO A 249 -15.16 28.40 -3.45
C PRO A 249 -16.57 27.80 -3.36
N ARG A 250 -17.52 28.44 -4.04
CA ARG A 250 -18.89 27.97 -4.13
C ARG A 250 -19.13 27.30 -5.49
N GLU A 251 -19.86 26.22 -5.44
CA GLU A 251 -20.41 25.60 -6.63
C GLU A 251 -21.54 26.45 -7.21
N LYS A 252 -21.96 26.16 -8.44
CA LYS A 252 -23.01 26.94 -9.13
C LYS A 252 -24.35 27.01 -8.38
N ASP A 253 -24.63 25.98 -7.58
CA ASP A 253 -25.82 25.88 -6.72
C ASP A 253 -25.65 26.51 -5.34
N GLY A 254 -24.49 27.15 -5.07
CA GLY A 254 -24.18 27.79 -3.80
C GLY A 254 -23.63 26.85 -2.72
N THR A 255 -23.53 25.56 -2.98
CA THR A 255 -22.91 24.59 -2.07
C THR A 255 -21.39 24.71 -2.04
N VAL A 256 -20.75 24.06 -1.07
CA VAL A 256 -19.29 23.94 -0.97
C VAL A 256 -18.90 22.48 -1.14
N ARG A 257 -18.05 22.23 -2.12
CA ARG A 257 -17.45 20.91 -2.32
C ARG A 257 -16.57 20.53 -1.13
N ALA A 258 -16.74 19.31 -0.64
CA ALA A 258 -15.92 18.75 0.42
C ALA A 258 -15.73 17.23 0.23
N MET A 259 -14.79 16.66 0.95
CA MET A 259 -14.67 15.22 1.13
C MET A 259 -15.24 14.86 2.51
N ALA A 260 -16.09 13.84 2.57
CA ALA A 260 -16.61 13.25 3.79
C ALA A 260 -16.02 11.85 3.97
N SER A 261 -15.28 11.65 5.06
CA SER A 261 -14.74 10.35 5.47
C SER A 261 -15.58 9.79 6.62
N GLU A 262 -16.20 8.62 6.44
CA GLU A 262 -16.98 7.98 7.49
C GLU A 262 -16.08 7.49 8.62
N PHE A 263 -16.49 7.67 9.87
CA PHE A 263 -15.78 7.14 11.03
C PHE A 263 -15.75 5.62 10.98
N LEU A 264 -14.56 5.05 11.18
CA LEU A 264 -14.36 3.62 11.26
C LEU A 264 -15.01 3.03 12.52
N SER A 265 -15.45 1.80 12.44
CA SER A 265 -15.98 1.05 13.58
C SER A 265 -14.86 0.66 14.55
N GLY A 266 -15.14 0.67 15.85
CA GLY A 266 -14.16 0.34 16.89
C GLY A 266 -13.58 1.56 17.58
N THR A 267 -12.50 1.36 18.34
CA THR A 267 -11.81 2.42 19.08
C THR A 267 -10.47 2.71 18.40
N PRO A 268 -10.16 3.95 18.01
CA PRO A 268 -8.86 4.27 17.43
C PRO A 268 -7.74 4.06 18.45
N LEU A 269 -6.64 3.44 18.04
CA LEU A 269 -5.43 3.25 18.82
C LEU A 269 -4.29 4.18 18.39
N GLY A 270 -4.43 4.82 17.25
CA GLY A 270 -3.41 5.70 16.66
C GLY A 270 -2.71 5.10 15.43
N PRO A 271 -1.69 5.80 14.91
CA PRO A 271 -0.97 5.37 13.72
C PRO A 271 -0.10 4.13 13.99
N TRP A 272 0.02 3.25 12.99
CA TRP A 272 0.99 2.16 12.99
C TRP A 272 2.18 2.47 12.07
N ASN A 273 3.35 1.87 12.36
CA ASN A 273 4.58 2.10 11.61
C ASN A 273 4.75 1.06 10.50
N TYR A 274 5.47 1.42 9.43
CA TYR A 274 5.87 0.48 8.36
C TYR A 274 7.08 -0.39 8.73
N ASP A 275 7.54 -0.34 9.97
CA ASP A 275 8.65 -1.11 10.52
C ASP A 275 8.31 -1.65 11.92
N GLY A 276 8.92 -2.79 12.26
CA GLY A 276 8.71 -3.47 13.53
C GLY A 276 7.34 -4.12 13.66
N THR A 277 6.87 -4.23 14.89
CA THR A 277 5.55 -4.76 15.27
C THR A 277 4.89 -3.84 16.29
N TRP A 278 3.58 -3.94 16.44
CA TRP A 278 2.86 -3.20 17.49
C TRP A 278 3.04 -3.88 18.85
N GLY A 279 3.81 -3.28 19.74
CA GLY A 279 4.22 -3.87 21.03
C GLY A 279 3.09 -4.24 22.01
N GLY A 280 1.87 -3.83 21.77
CA GLY A 280 0.67 -4.17 22.57
C GLY A 280 -0.25 -5.22 21.94
N ASP A 281 0.08 -5.71 20.74
CA ASP A 281 -0.71 -6.70 20.02
C ASP A 281 0.03 -8.06 19.96
N PRO A 282 -0.43 -9.08 20.70
CA PRO A 282 0.18 -10.41 20.67
C PRO A 282 -0.04 -11.16 19.34
N ASN A 283 -0.95 -10.70 18.48
CA ASN A 283 -1.19 -11.28 17.17
C ASN A 283 -0.23 -10.73 16.11
N ASP A 284 0.38 -9.56 16.34
CA ASP A 284 1.27 -8.91 15.38
C ASP A 284 2.71 -9.47 15.51
N VAL A 285 2.91 -10.65 14.92
CA VAL A 285 4.17 -11.42 15.04
C VAL A 285 5.09 -11.30 13.82
N VAL A 286 4.59 -10.78 12.71
CA VAL A 286 5.37 -10.53 11.49
C VAL A 286 5.75 -9.06 11.44
N TRP A 287 7.04 -8.77 11.32
CA TRP A 287 7.50 -7.39 11.15
C TRP A 287 6.83 -6.75 9.95
N HIS A 288 6.36 -5.51 10.10
CA HIS A 288 5.59 -4.80 9.07
C HIS A 288 6.35 -4.70 7.76
N GLU A 289 7.66 -4.43 7.81
CA GLU A 289 8.53 -4.40 6.64
C GLU A 289 8.76 -5.76 5.97
N ASP A 290 8.33 -6.85 6.59
CA ASP A 290 8.41 -8.21 6.06
C ASP A 290 7.05 -8.73 5.56
N ARG A 291 6.00 -7.90 5.59
CA ARG A 291 4.68 -8.20 5.03
C ARG A 291 4.63 -7.88 3.55
N ARG A 292 4.26 -8.86 2.72
CA ARG A 292 4.19 -8.69 1.25
C ARG A 292 3.23 -7.58 0.83
N GLU A 293 2.06 -7.50 1.46
CA GLU A 293 1.08 -6.48 1.16
C GLU A 293 1.62 -5.07 1.41
N LEU A 294 2.35 -4.87 2.50
CA LEU A 294 2.94 -3.57 2.80
C LEU A 294 4.08 -3.22 1.84
N ARG A 295 4.93 -4.19 1.46
CA ARG A 295 5.95 -4.02 0.43
C ARG A 295 5.31 -3.71 -0.92
N GLY A 296 4.32 -4.49 -1.34
CA GLY A 296 3.59 -4.32 -2.60
C GLY A 296 2.80 -3.02 -2.67
N SER A 297 2.36 -2.45 -1.54
CA SER A 297 1.65 -1.17 -1.50
C SER A 297 2.49 0.00 -2.05
N ARG A 298 3.81 -0.16 -2.16
CA ARG A 298 4.68 0.76 -2.91
C ARG A 298 4.20 0.97 -4.34
N LEU A 299 3.69 -0.07 -5.02
CA LEU A 299 3.19 0.07 -6.39
C LEU A 299 1.85 0.83 -6.46
N LEU A 300 0.97 0.66 -5.48
CA LEU A 300 -0.22 1.51 -5.34
C LEU A 300 0.17 2.96 -5.07
N GLY A 301 1.11 3.18 -4.15
CA GLY A 301 1.67 4.50 -3.88
C GLY A 301 2.27 5.13 -5.13
N ALA A 302 3.07 4.37 -5.89
CA ALA A 302 3.63 4.80 -7.16
C ALA A 302 2.54 5.13 -8.19
N TRP A 303 1.46 4.35 -8.25
CA TRP A 303 0.36 4.55 -9.19
C TRP A 303 -0.31 5.91 -9.01
N VAL A 304 -0.71 6.25 -7.78
CA VAL A 304 -1.42 7.50 -7.47
C VAL A 304 -0.50 8.63 -6.99
N ASN A 305 0.81 8.40 -6.94
CA ASN A 305 1.82 9.29 -6.36
C ASN A 305 1.53 9.61 -4.88
N HIS A 306 1.28 8.58 -4.08
CA HIS A 306 1.07 8.69 -2.63
C HIS A 306 2.41 8.91 -1.91
N HIS A 307 2.94 10.12 -2.07
CA HIS A 307 4.27 10.46 -1.56
C HIS A 307 4.33 10.65 -0.05
N ASP A 308 3.19 10.81 0.62
CA ASP A 308 3.07 10.92 2.08
C ASP A 308 2.66 9.59 2.74
N ALA A 309 3.03 8.43 2.13
CA ALA A 309 2.78 7.12 2.71
C ALA A 309 3.71 6.86 3.91
N ARG A 310 3.30 7.32 5.07
CA ARG A 310 3.99 7.23 6.36
C ARG A 310 3.03 6.86 7.48
N SER A 311 3.55 6.68 8.69
CA SER A 311 2.78 6.26 9.87
C SER A 311 1.56 7.15 10.15
N GLU A 312 1.69 8.48 10.01
CA GLU A 312 0.60 9.44 10.23
C GLU A 312 -0.62 9.22 9.32
N ASN A 313 -0.42 8.58 8.16
CA ASN A 313 -1.46 8.23 7.20
C ASN A 313 -1.91 6.77 7.33
N THR A 314 -1.79 6.22 8.54
CA THR A 314 -2.27 4.89 8.94
C THR A 314 -3.12 5.00 10.20
N LEU A 315 -3.91 3.96 10.49
CA LEU A 315 -4.73 3.92 11.71
C LEU A 315 -4.95 2.48 12.15
N ALA A 316 -4.58 2.18 13.37
CA ALA A 316 -4.94 0.95 14.05
C ALA A 316 -6.26 1.14 14.81
N MET A 317 -7.18 0.18 14.65
CA MET A 317 -8.50 0.20 15.28
C MET A 317 -8.68 -1.02 16.18
N TRP A 318 -9.07 -0.81 17.42
CA TRP A 318 -9.51 -1.89 18.30
C TRP A 318 -10.93 -2.31 17.96
N VAL A 319 -11.08 -3.55 17.52
CA VAL A 319 -12.38 -4.16 17.21
C VAL A 319 -12.79 -5.06 18.37
N GLU A 320 -13.72 -4.58 19.19
CA GLU A 320 -14.18 -5.31 20.37
C GLU A 320 -15.07 -6.50 19.98
N GLN A 321 -14.77 -7.67 20.56
CA GLN A 321 -15.50 -8.93 20.37
C GLN A 321 -16.34 -9.31 21.60
N GLY A 322 -16.45 -8.42 22.58
CA GLY A 322 -17.17 -8.62 23.82
C GLY A 322 -16.28 -9.06 25.00
N GLN A 323 -16.78 -8.86 26.22
CA GLN A 323 -16.10 -9.19 27.47
C GLN A 323 -14.72 -8.49 27.62
N GLY A 324 -14.55 -7.31 27.07
CA GLY A 324 -13.30 -6.56 27.11
C GLY A 324 -12.17 -7.20 26.28
N LYS A 325 -12.51 -8.10 25.36
CA LYS A 325 -11.58 -8.72 24.40
C LYS A 325 -11.85 -8.21 23.00
N GLY A 326 -10.82 -8.15 22.18
CA GLY A 326 -10.90 -7.76 20.78
C GLY A 326 -9.59 -8.04 20.06
N TYR A 327 -9.46 -7.50 18.87
CA TYR A 327 -8.25 -7.56 18.06
C TYR A 327 -7.97 -6.20 17.43
N VAL A 328 -6.77 -6.01 16.89
CA VAL A 328 -6.38 -4.78 16.18
C VAL A 328 -6.58 -4.98 14.68
N GLU A 329 -7.24 -4.03 14.02
CA GLU A 329 -7.38 -3.98 12.56
C GLU A 329 -6.65 -2.77 12.02
N HIS A 330 -5.94 -2.92 10.90
CA HIS A 330 -4.99 -1.95 10.38
C HIS A 330 -5.51 -1.29 9.11
N TYR A 331 -5.63 0.03 9.13
CA TYR A 331 -6.14 0.85 8.02
C TYR A 331 -5.05 1.72 7.43
N ILE A 332 -5.12 1.93 6.13
CA ILE A 332 -4.44 3.02 5.44
C ILE A 332 -5.47 4.13 5.23
N ILE A 333 -5.08 5.37 5.53
CA ILE A 333 -5.96 6.53 5.48
C ILE A 333 -5.24 7.69 4.78
N ASP A 334 -6.00 8.76 4.46
CA ASP A 334 -5.51 10.06 3.97
C ASP A 334 -4.67 10.00 2.67
N TRP A 335 -5.36 10.08 1.54
CA TRP A 335 -4.76 10.23 0.21
C TRP A 335 -4.85 11.67 -0.31
N GLY A 336 -5.13 12.62 0.57
CA GLY A 336 -5.32 14.02 0.21
C GLY A 336 -4.11 14.68 -0.46
N ASP A 337 -2.92 14.13 -0.33
CA ASP A 337 -1.69 14.63 -0.96
C ASP A 337 -1.33 13.94 -2.29
N THR A 338 -2.11 12.94 -2.70
CA THR A 338 -1.91 12.21 -3.96
C THR A 338 -2.27 13.05 -5.19
N LEU A 339 -2.07 12.48 -6.37
CA LEU A 339 -2.47 13.04 -7.66
C LEU A 339 -1.84 14.43 -7.93
N GLY A 340 -0.60 14.64 -7.46
CA GLY A 340 0.16 15.86 -7.74
C GLY A 340 -0.12 17.02 -6.81
N GLY A 341 -0.27 16.76 -5.52
CA GLY A 341 -0.31 17.77 -4.48
C GLY A 341 0.90 18.70 -4.57
N LEU A 342 0.65 20.02 -4.67
CA LEU A 342 1.69 21.03 -4.67
C LEU A 342 2.07 21.40 -3.24
N LEU A 343 3.36 21.50 -3.01
CA LEU A 343 3.96 22.02 -1.78
C LEU A 343 4.24 23.52 -1.93
N ASP A 344 4.58 24.19 -0.84
CA ASP A 344 4.81 25.65 -0.82
C ASP A 344 5.88 26.11 -1.83
N TRP A 345 6.82 25.23 -2.20
CA TRP A 345 7.89 25.50 -3.15
C TRP A 345 7.75 24.65 -4.41
N ASP A 346 7.68 25.29 -5.56
CA ASP A 346 7.58 24.65 -6.87
C ASP A 346 8.71 23.64 -7.13
N SER A 347 9.94 24.01 -6.78
CA SER A 347 11.10 23.14 -6.94
C SER A 347 11.01 21.83 -6.11
N VAL A 348 10.34 21.86 -4.97
CA VAL A 348 10.09 20.66 -4.16
C VAL A 348 8.93 19.86 -4.76
N SER A 349 7.86 20.52 -5.19
CA SER A 349 6.71 19.90 -5.82
C SER A 349 7.08 19.07 -7.05
N ARG A 350 7.99 19.55 -7.91
CA ARG A 350 8.51 18.83 -9.09
C ARG A 350 9.24 17.54 -8.73
N ARG A 351 9.89 17.50 -7.57
CA ARG A 351 10.72 16.36 -7.13
C ARG A 351 9.92 15.25 -6.47
N VAL A 352 8.65 15.50 -6.12
CA VAL A 352 7.75 14.53 -5.48
C VAL A 352 7.58 13.30 -6.37
N GLY A 353 7.86 12.13 -5.79
CA GLY A 353 7.82 10.85 -6.51
C GLY A 353 9.14 10.45 -7.17
N TYR A 354 10.17 11.31 -7.17
CA TYR A 354 11.48 11.02 -7.76
C TYR A 354 12.60 10.86 -6.73
N VAL A 355 12.54 11.58 -5.63
CA VAL A 355 13.53 11.54 -4.54
C VAL A 355 12.84 11.79 -3.21
N TYR A 356 13.48 11.42 -2.10
CA TYR A 356 13.02 11.82 -0.78
C TYR A 356 13.02 13.34 -0.61
N TYR A 357 12.20 13.87 0.30
CA TYR A 357 12.22 15.32 0.60
C TYR A 357 13.59 15.81 1.04
N ILE A 358 14.30 15.00 1.83
CA ILE A 358 15.74 15.16 2.08
C ILE A 358 16.44 13.89 1.61
N ASP A 359 17.15 13.99 0.50
CA ASP A 359 17.88 12.91 -0.13
C ASP A 359 19.37 13.24 -0.18
N PHE A 360 20.09 12.69 0.80
CA PHE A 360 21.54 12.95 0.90
C PHE A 360 22.31 12.38 -0.31
N GLY A 361 21.83 11.30 -0.91
CA GLY A 361 22.43 10.73 -2.11
C GLY A 361 22.29 11.63 -3.32
N ALA A 362 21.08 12.15 -3.56
CA ALA A 362 20.82 13.12 -4.62
C ALA A 362 21.59 14.42 -4.38
N MET A 363 21.63 14.93 -3.16
CA MET A 363 22.39 16.13 -2.79
C MET A 363 23.90 15.93 -3.03
N ALA A 364 24.47 14.80 -2.66
CA ALA A 364 25.88 14.49 -2.92
C ALA A 364 26.15 14.37 -4.43
N ALA A 365 25.26 13.71 -5.18
CA ALA A 365 25.38 13.62 -6.63
C ALA A 365 25.35 14.98 -7.31
N ASP A 366 24.45 15.88 -6.89
CA ASP A 366 24.38 17.25 -7.41
C ASP A 366 25.63 18.06 -7.06
N PHE A 367 26.15 17.91 -5.85
CA PHE A 367 27.40 18.56 -5.43
C PHE A 367 28.58 18.11 -6.31
N TRP A 368 28.77 16.81 -6.51
CA TRP A 368 29.90 16.29 -7.28
C TRP A 368 29.79 16.54 -8.79
N THR A 369 28.57 16.64 -9.32
CA THR A 369 28.31 16.86 -10.74
C THR A 369 28.07 18.34 -11.07
N PHE A 370 28.10 19.22 -10.05
CA PHE A 370 27.77 20.65 -10.17
C PHE A 370 26.37 20.89 -10.78
N GLY A 371 25.45 19.95 -10.61
CA GLY A 371 24.09 20.02 -11.16
C GLY A 371 24.00 19.94 -12.69
N ILE A 372 25.08 19.53 -13.39
CA ILE A 372 25.11 19.46 -14.86
C ILE A 372 24.14 18.44 -15.47
N PRO A 373 23.98 17.22 -14.92
CA PRO A 373 23.04 16.24 -15.47
C PRO A 373 21.59 16.68 -15.27
N GLU A 374 20.84 16.75 -16.37
CA GLU A 374 19.39 16.98 -16.32
C GLU A 374 18.69 15.87 -15.55
N ARG A 375 17.80 16.25 -14.63
CA ARG A 375 17.04 15.33 -13.79
C ARG A 375 15.65 15.04 -14.41
N PRO A 376 15.05 13.85 -14.19
CA PRO A 376 13.73 13.53 -14.74
C PRO A 376 12.65 14.56 -14.43
N TRP A 377 12.62 15.10 -13.20
CA TRP A 377 11.64 16.09 -12.76
C TRP A 377 11.79 17.47 -13.42
N GLU A 378 12.91 17.79 -14.06
CA GLU A 378 13.10 19.04 -14.80
C GLU A 378 12.33 19.04 -16.12
N ARG A 379 12.00 17.85 -16.65
CA ARG A 379 11.22 17.66 -17.87
C ARG A 379 9.71 17.60 -17.65
N VAL A 380 9.29 17.56 -16.38
CA VAL A 380 7.87 17.46 -16.04
C VAL A 380 7.23 18.85 -16.04
N HIS A 381 6.07 18.95 -16.68
CA HIS A 381 5.27 20.16 -16.79
C HIS A 381 3.81 19.87 -16.45
N TYR A 382 3.06 20.93 -16.15
CA TYR A 382 1.61 20.80 -15.98
C TYR A 382 0.96 20.28 -17.27
N GLY A 383 -0.01 19.43 -17.10
CA GLY A 383 -0.80 18.91 -18.19
C GLY A 383 -1.91 19.86 -18.65
N PRO A 384 -2.82 19.40 -19.53
CA PRO A 384 -3.94 20.20 -20.08
C PRO A 384 -4.86 20.82 -19.03
N ALA A 385 -5.09 20.18 -17.90
CA ALA A 385 -5.90 20.70 -16.80
C ALA A 385 -5.14 21.73 -15.92
N GLY A 386 -3.90 22.07 -16.25
CA GLY A 386 -3.12 23.06 -15.56
C GLY A 386 -2.72 22.62 -14.14
N VAL A 387 -2.87 23.53 -13.17
CA VAL A 387 -2.36 23.37 -11.81
C VAL A 387 -3.06 22.28 -10.99
N ILE A 388 -4.28 21.86 -11.38
CA ILE A 388 -5.09 20.95 -10.55
C ILE A 388 -4.37 19.62 -10.26
N TRP A 389 -3.70 19.03 -11.26
CA TRP A 389 -2.92 17.79 -11.09
C TRP A 389 -1.42 18.06 -10.91
N GLY A 390 -1.00 19.31 -10.72
CA GLY A 390 0.39 19.67 -10.50
C GLY A 390 1.33 18.96 -11.48
N TYR A 391 2.33 18.27 -10.97
CA TYR A 391 3.31 17.50 -11.74
C TYR A 391 2.98 16.00 -11.83
N PHE A 392 1.71 15.60 -11.64
CA PHE A 392 1.27 14.22 -11.78
C PHE A 392 1.13 13.85 -13.25
N GLU A 393 2.03 13.02 -13.74
CA GLU A 393 2.12 12.65 -15.15
C GLU A 393 2.57 11.19 -15.31
N ASP A 394 2.55 10.68 -16.53
CA ASP A 394 2.91 9.29 -16.86
C ASP A 394 4.11 9.15 -17.81
N ARG A 395 4.63 10.23 -18.42
CA ARG A 395 5.69 10.17 -19.44
C ARG A 395 7.04 9.80 -18.84
N GLU A 396 7.48 10.59 -17.85
CA GLU A 396 8.76 10.38 -17.16
C GLU A 396 8.61 9.37 -16.00
N PHE A 397 7.40 8.96 -15.66
CA PHE A 397 7.14 7.99 -14.60
C PHE A 397 7.78 6.64 -14.91
N ARG A 398 8.60 6.16 -13.97
CA ARG A 398 9.17 4.81 -13.92
C ARG A 398 8.83 4.20 -12.57
N PRO A 399 8.06 3.09 -12.54
CA PRO A 399 7.59 2.52 -11.27
C PRO A 399 8.72 2.01 -10.38
N GLU A 400 9.83 1.53 -10.96
CA GLU A 400 11.01 1.09 -10.24
C GLU A 400 11.76 2.23 -9.55
N ASP A 401 11.76 3.42 -10.16
CA ASP A 401 12.47 4.62 -9.70
C ASP A 401 11.59 5.52 -8.81
N TRP A 402 10.31 5.15 -8.60
CA TRP A 402 9.44 5.96 -7.77
C TRP A 402 9.85 5.93 -6.30
N HIS A 403 9.89 7.12 -5.68
CA HIS A 403 10.20 7.32 -4.27
C HIS A 403 9.03 7.97 -3.54
N VAL A 404 8.73 7.45 -2.37
CA VAL A 404 7.90 8.13 -1.38
C VAL A 404 8.65 9.37 -0.84
N GLY A 405 7.94 10.33 -0.23
CA GLY A 405 8.59 11.56 0.29
C GLY A 405 9.55 11.31 1.46
N TYR A 406 9.33 10.25 2.21
CA TYR A 406 10.12 9.84 3.38
C TYR A 406 10.58 8.39 3.24
N PRO A 407 11.74 8.00 3.81
CA PRO A 407 12.14 6.60 3.84
C PRO A 407 11.07 5.72 4.50
N ASN A 408 10.63 4.69 3.78
CA ASN A 408 9.64 3.72 4.24
C ASN A 408 10.26 2.33 4.19
N SER A 409 10.35 1.66 5.34
CA SER A 409 11.06 0.40 5.51
C SER A 409 10.45 -0.73 4.67
N ALA A 410 9.12 -0.84 4.61
CA ALA A 410 8.46 -1.85 3.79
C ALA A 410 8.70 -1.60 2.29
N PHE A 411 8.62 -0.34 1.83
CA PHE A 411 8.85 0.00 0.42
C PHE A 411 10.28 -0.28 -0.03
N SER A 412 11.24 -0.05 0.87
CA SER A 412 12.65 -0.31 0.58
C SER A 412 12.98 -1.79 0.42
N ARG A 413 12.24 -2.64 1.14
CA ARG A 413 12.41 -4.09 1.12
C ARG A 413 11.56 -4.80 0.07
N MET A 414 10.84 -4.05 -0.78
CA MET A 414 10.06 -4.66 -1.86
C MET A 414 11.00 -5.37 -2.84
N GLU A 415 10.85 -6.67 -2.94
CA GLU A 415 11.54 -7.52 -3.91
C GLU A 415 10.72 -7.70 -5.19
N GLU A 416 11.30 -8.34 -6.20
CA GLU A 416 10.65 -8.55 -7.49
C GLU A 416 9.35 -9.37 -7.36
N ASP A 417 9.35 -10.38 -6.49
CA ASP A 417 8.17 -11.20 -6.19
C ASP A 417 7.02 -10.40 -5.59
N ASP A 418 7.34 -9.46 -4.68
CA ASP A 418 6.34 -8.60 -4.03
C ASP A 418 5.71 -7.65 -5.06
N GLY A 419 6.54 -7.08 -5.94
CA GLY A 419 6.11 -6.23 -7.04
C GLY A 419 5.26 -6.98 -8.07
N ALA A 420 5.67 -8.17 -8.45
CA ALA A 420 4.94 -9.03 -9.39
C ALA A 420 3.58 -9.47 -8.80
N TRP A 421 3.53 -9.79 -7.50
CA TRP A 421 2.30 -10.12 -6.80
C TRP A 421 1.31 -8.96 -6.84
N MET A 422 1.72 -7.75 -6.44
CA MET A 422 0.85 -6.58 -6.48
C MET A 422 0.45 -6.22 -7.91
N ALA A 423 1.36 -6.33 -8.89
CA ALA A 423 1.03 -6.08 -10.29
C ALA A 423 -0.04 -7.05 -10.82
N ARG A 424 -0.06 -8.32 -10.37
CA ARG A 424 -1.16 -9.25 -10.68
C ARG A 424 -2.49 -8.70 -10.17
N ILE A 425 -2.55 -8.14 -8.96
CA ILE A 425 -3.76 -7.50 -8.41
C ILE A 425 -4.12 -6.25 -9.23
N LEU A 426 -3.16 -5.38 -9.50
CA LEU A 426 -3.39 -4.16 -10.29
C LEU A 426 -3.88 -4.45 -11.71
N SER A 427 -3.58 -5.62 -12.27
CA SER A 427 -4.02 -6.04 -13.58
C SER A 427 -5.53 -6.24 -13.73
N TYR A 428 -6.27 -6.30 -12.61
CA TYR A 428 -7.74 -6.38 -12.62
C TYR A 428 -8.42 -5.00 -12.71
N PHE A 429 -7.68 -3.91 -12.56
CA PHE A 429 -8.21 -2.58 -12.82
C PHE A 429 -8.10 -2.28 -14.32
N ASP A 430 -9.13 -2.60 -15.06
CA ASP A 430 -9.23 -2.24 -16.47
C ASP A 430 -9.54 -0.74 -16.66
N ASP A 431 -9.68 -0.30 -17.90
CA ASP A 431 -9.98 1.10 -18.22
C ASP A 431 -11.37 1.53 -17.72
N ALA A 432 -12.33 0.61 -17.71
CA ALA A 432 -13.67 0.89 -17.21
C ALA A 432 -13.66 1.09 -15.68
N ALA A 433 -12.92 0.26 -14.94
CA ALA A 433 -12.73 0.39 -13.50
C ALA A 433 -12.04 1.72 -13.13
N VAL A 434 -10.98 2.11 -13.86
CA VAL A 434 -10.31 3.41 -13.64
C VAL A 434 -11.29 4.56 -13.89
N SER A 435 -12.05 4.56 -14.98
CA SER A 435 -13.04 5.60 -15.28
C SER A 435 -14.14 5.65 -14.22
N ALA A 436 -14.64 4.51 -13.76
CA ALA A 436 -15.68 4.44 -12.74
C ALA A 436 -15.20 4.99 -11.39
N VAL A 437 -13.96 4.66 -10.99
CA VAL A 437 -13.35 5.21 -9.76
C VAL A 437 -13.17 6.72 -9.86
N VAL A 438 -12.70 7.24 -11.00
CA VAL A 438 -12.53 8.69 -11.21
C VAL A 438 -13.90 9.41 -11.26
N ALA A 439 -14.95 8.78 -11.79
CA ALA A 439 -16.29 9.34 -11.81
C ALA A 439 -16.85 9.63 -10.41
N GLU A 440 -16.51 8.81 -9.41
CA GLU A 440 -16.89 9.02 -8.01
C GLU A 440 -16.32 10.31 -7.38
N ALA A 441 -15.29 10.89 -8.00
CA ALA A 441 -14.75 12.18 -7.59
C ALA A 441 -15.63 13.37 -8.01
N HIS A 442 -16.63 13.17 -8.87
CA HIS A 442 -17.57 14.20 -9.33
C HIS A 442 -16.86 15.49 -9.81
N LEU A 443 -15.83 15.35 -10.64
CA LEU A 443 -15.12 16.49 -11.20
C LEU A 443 -15.98 17.23 -12.23
N PHE A 444 -16.10 18.53 -12.07
CA PHE A 444 -16.90 19.38 -12.98
C PHE A 444 -16.19 19.70 -14.29
N ASP A 445 -14.84 19.80 -14.24
CA ASP A 445 -14.05 20.03 -15.43
C ASP A 445 -13.79 18.71 -16.18
N PRO A 446 -14.34 18.55 -17.38
CA PRO A 446 -14.10 17.35 -18.18
C PRO A 446 -12.63 17.20 -18.58
N VAL A 447 -11.89 18.31 -18.79
CA VAL A 447 -10.45 18.26 -19.13
C VAL A 447 -9.66 17.68 -17.96
N ALA A 448 -9.97 18.10 -16.74
CA ALA A 448 -9.32 17.56 -15.54
C ALA A 448 -9.62 16.07 -15.34
N ARG A 449 -10.86 15.64 -15.61
CA ARG A 449 -11.25 14.23 -15.52
C ARG A 449 -10.54 13.38 -16.56
N GLU A 450 -10.57 13.77 -17.83
CA GLU A 450 -9.93 13.04 -18.92
C GLU A 450 -8.42 12.92 -18.73
N GLU A 451 -7.78 14.00 -18.28
CA GLU A 451 -6.35 13.98 -17.97
C GLU A 451 -6.04 13.01 -16.84
N LEU A 452 -6.78 13.03 -15.73
CA LEU A 452 -6.58 12.13 -14.60
C LEU A 452 -6.74 10.66 -15.03
N GLU A 453 -7.81 10.33 -15.76
CA GLU A 453 -8.03 8.98 -16.29
C GLU A 453 -6.87 8.53 -17.18
N ARG A 454 -6.41 9.38 -18.10
CA ARG A 454 -5.29 9.10 -18.99
C ARG A 454 -4.00 8.83 -18.22
N VAL A 455 -3.67 9.68 -17.24
CA VAL A 455 -2.45 9.53 -16.43
C VAL A 455 -2.50 8.27 -15.58
N LEU A 456 -3.64 7.99 -14.93
CA LEU A 456 -3.81 6.78 -14.14
C LEU A 456 -3.66 5.51 -15.00
N ARG A 457 -4.26 5.46 -16.19
CA ARG A 457 -4.09 4.33 -17.13
C ARG A 457 -2.63 4.19 -17.56
N GLY A 458 -1.98 5.29 -17.94
CA GLY A 458 -0.59 5.28 -18.39
C GLY A 458 0.38 4.80 -17.29
N ARG A 459 0.18 5.23 -16.04
CA ARG A 459 1.00 4.77 -14.89
C ARG A 459 0.74 3.30 -14.57
N ARG A 460 -0.54 2.85 -14.53
CA ARG A 460 -0.90 1.44 -14.38
C ARG A 460 -0.20 0.58 -15.44
N ASP A 461 -0.31 0.94 -16.70
CA ASP A 461 0.25 0.16 -17.79
C ASP A 461 1.78 0.04 -17.71
N LYS A 462 2.46 1.08 -17.26
CA LYS A 462 3.91 1.03 -17.00
C LYS A 462 4.25 0.10 -15.83
N ILE A 463 3.47 0.11 -14.75
CA ILE A 463 3.62 -0.83 -13.63
C ILE A 463 3.44 -2.27 -14.12
N LEU A 464 2.36 -2.53 -14.87
CA LEU A 464 2.07 -3.87 -15.38
C LEU A 464 3.18 -4.36 -16.33
N ARG A 465 3.64 -3.53 -17.27
CA ARG A 465 4.76 -3.89 -18.17
C ARG A 465 6.04 -4.22 -17.40
N ARG A 466 6.36 -3.44 -16.35
CA ARG A 466 7.58 -3.63 -15.57
C ARG A 466 7.55 -4.92 -14.74
N TYR A 467 6.41 -5.25 -14.12
CA TYR A 467 6.36 -6.33 -13.13
C TYR A 467 5.66 -7.61 -13.60
N LEU A 468 4.72 -7.56 -14.57
CA LEU A 468 4.09 -8.79 -15.10
C LEU A 468 4.90 -9.46 -16.21
N LEU A 469 5.83 -8.75 -16.86
CA LEU A 469 6.56 -9.29 -18.01
C LEU A 469 7.94 -9.85 -17.65
N ARG A 470 8.37 -9.76 -16.40
CA ARG A 470 9.64 -10.34 -15.94
C ARG A 470 9.43 -11.70 -15.26
N LEU A 471 8.74 -11.71 -14.11
CA LEU A 471 8.29 -12.96 -13.53
C LEU A 471 7.05 -13.48 -14.26
N SER A 472 6.67 -14.72 -14.01
CA SER A 472 5.49 -15.28 -14.67
C SER A 472 4.22 -14.51 -14.35
N SER A 473 3.49 -14.10 -15.39
CA SER A 473 2.16 -13.50 -15.29
C SER A 473 1.05 -14.52 -15.03
N LEU A 474 1.38 -15.82 -15.07
CA LEU A 474 0.42 -16.89 -14.85
C LEU A 474 0.06 -16.99 -13.37
N THR A 475 -1.23 -17.19 -13.08
CA THR A 475 -1.74 -17.24 -11.71
C THR A 475 -2.96 -18.16 -11.60
N GLN A 476 -3.47 -18.35 -10.37
CA GLN A 476 -4.71 -19.07 -10.05
C GLN A 476 -4.81 -20.45 -10.72
N PRO A 477 -3.88 -21.39 -10.44
CA PRO A 477 -3.96 -22.73 -10.98
C PRO A 477 -5.25 -23.42 -10.48
N GLU A 478 -6.11 -23.82 -11.41
CA GLU A 478 -7.35 -24.52 -11.14
C GLU A 478 -7.34 -25.89 -11.79
N VAL A 479 -7.65 -26.92 -11.02
CA VAL A 479 -7.83 -28.28 -11.54
C VAL A 479 -9.29 -28.49 -11.90
N LYS A 480 -9.56 -28.63 -13.19
CA LYS A 480 -10.87 -28.92 -13.77
C LYS A 480 -11.02 -30.42 -14.03
N GLU A 481 -12.18 -30.83 -14.54
CA GLU A 481 -12.47 -32.22 -14.88
C GLU A 481 -11.40 -32.86 -15.79
N GLY A 482 -11.20 -34.18 -15.67
CA GLY A 482 -10.28 -34.93 -16.52
C GLY A 482 -8.80 -34.58 -16.31
N ARG A 483 -8.41 -34.14 -15.11
CA ARG A 483 -7.03 -33.76 -14.77
C ARG A 483 -6.52 -32.55 -15.57
N ARG A 484 -7.43 -31.71 -16.05
CA ARG A 484 -7.11 -30.50 -16.76
C ARG A 484 -6.73 -29.40 -15.76
N LEU A 485 -5.48 -28.99 -15.77
CA LEU A 485 -4.97 -27.85 -15.00
C LEU A 485 -5.00 -26.61 -15.87
N CYS A 486 -5.65 -25.56 -15.43
CA CYS A 486 -5.71 -24.28 -16.12
C CYS A 486 -5.09 -23.19 -15.25
N VAL A 487 -4.50 -22.16 -15.88
CA VAL A 487 -3.90 -20.98 -15.24
C VAL A 487 -4.29 -19.73 -16.03
N ASP A 488 -4.55 -18.65 -15.33
CA ASP A 488 -4.86 -17.34 -15.93
C ASP A 488 -3.58 -16.61 -16.32
N ASP A 489 -3.53 -16.05 -17.53
CA ASP A 489 -2.46 -15.16 -17.97
C ASP A 489 -2.87 -13.69 -17.78
N ARG A 490 -2.41 -13.09 -16.69
CA ARG A 490 -2.75 -11.70 -16.35
C ARG A 490 -2.19 -10.68 -17.32
N ALA A 491 -1.07 -10.97 -17.98
CA ALA A 491 -0.51 -10.09 -19.00
C ALA A 491 -1.42 -10.04 -20.25
N GLU A 492 -1.93 -11.21 -20.70
CA GLU A 492 -2.88 -11.26 -21.81
C GLU A 492 -4.21 -10.59 -21.44
N ALA A 493 -4.74 -10.89 -20.24
CA ALA A 493 -5.98 -10.31 -19.75
C ALA A 493 -5.92 -8.77 -19.61
N SER A 494 -4.74 -8.21 -19.39
CA SER A 494 -4.50 -6.75 -19.27
C SER A 494 -4.11 -6.09 -20.60
N GLY A 495 -4.23 -6.80 -21.74
CA GLY A 495 -3.91 -6.23 -23.05
C GLY A 495 -2.41 -6.08 -23.34
N LEU A 496 -1.52 -6.70 -22.56
CA LEU A 496 -0.07 -6.70 -22.81
C LEU A 496 0.37 -7.71 -23.88
N GLY A 497 -0.59 -8.33 -24.55
CA GLY A 497 -0.40 -9.30 -25.63
C GLY A 497 -0.55 -10.74 -25.17
N ALA A 498 -1.04 -11.58 -26.10
CA ALA A 498 -1.22 -13.01 -25.87
C ALA A 498 0.13 -13.71 -25.68
N ALA A 499 0.13 -14.83 -24.95
CA ALA A 499 1.28 -15.72 -24.85
C ALA A 499 1.69 -16.21 -26.25
N PRO A 500 2.89 -15.84 -26.78
CA PRO A 500 3.23 -16.10 -28.18
C PRO A 500 3.52 -17.58 -28.46
N SER A 501 4.14 -18.29 -27.51
CA SER A 501 4.55 -19.69 -27.64
C SER A 501 4.44 -20.40 -26.30
N PRO A 502 3.21 -20.58 -25.75
CA PRO A 502 3.06 -21.23 -24.47
C PRO A 502 3.52 -22.69 -24.54
N ALA A 503 4.28 -23.10 -23.55
CA ALA A 503 4.80 -24.47 -23.45
C ALA A 503 4.76 -24.94 -21.99
N ALA A 504 4.65 -26.24 -21.77
CA ALA A 504 4.74 -26.83 -20.46
C ALA A 504 5.58 -28.10 -20.47
N ARG A 505 6.24 -28.35 -19.35
CA ARG A 505 6.98 -29.60 -19.10
C ARG A 505 6.72 -30.11 -17.70
N LEU A 506 6.61 -31.42 -17.60
CA LEU A 506 6.54 -32.14 -16.34
C LEU A 506 7.93 -32.63 -15.97
N TRP A 507 8.49 -32.19 -14.88
CA TRP A 507 9.75 -32.65 -14.35
C TRP A 507 9.58 -34.00 -13.65
N LEU A 508 10.27 -35.02 -14.16
CA LEU A 508 10.29 -36.38 -13.65
C LEU A 508 11.45 -36.61 -12.69
N SER A 509 12.58 -35.92 -12.95
CA SER A 509 13.76 -35.81 -12.08
C SER A 509 14.46 -34.46 -12.37
N PRO A 510 15.47 -34.04 -11.58
CA PRO A 510 16.20 -32.79 -11.85
C PRO A 510 16.76 -32.65 -13.26
N ASP A 511 17.06 -33.78 -13.92
CA ASP A 511 17.68 -33.81 -15.25
C ASP A 511 16.71 -34.26 -16.37
N THR A 512 15.47 -34.62 -16.03
CA THR A 512 14.55 -35.22 -17.01
C THR A 512 13.18 -34.57 -16.92
N ALA A 513 12.72 -34.03 -18.05
CA ALA A 513 11.40 -33.47 -18.19
C ALA A 513 10.68 -34.00 -19.42
N ALA A 514 9.37 -34.21 -19.32
CA ALA A 514 8.51 -34.58 -20.42
C ALA A 514 7.66 -33.39 -20.87
N ALA A 515 7.55 -33.13 -22.15
CA ALA A 515 6.68 -32.09 -22.69
C ALA A 515 5.20 -32.43 -22.42
N VAL A 516 4.44 -31.41 -22.00
CA VAL A 516 2.99 -31.50 -21.79
C VAL A 516 2.30 -30.53 -22.77
N PRO A 517 1.36 -31.00 -23.60
CA PRO A 517 0.66 -30.13 -24.53
C PRO A 517 -0.11 -29.04 -23.80
N VAL A 518 0.04 -27.79 -24.27
CA VAL A 518 -0.72 -26.63 -23.77
C VAL A 518 -1.81 -26.31 -24.77
N SER A 519 -2.99 -26.04 -24.27
CA SER A 519 -4.16 -25.58 -25.03
C SER A 519 -4.66 -24.25 -24.47
N ARG A 520 -5.38 -23.47 -25.27
CA ARG A 520 -6.09 -22.30 -24.77
C ARG A 520 -7.46 -22.74 -24.26
N GLY A 521 -7.84 -22.21 -23.08
CA GLY A 521 -9.15 -22.34 -22.48
C GLY A 521 -10.03 -21.13 -22.76
N ALA A 522 -10.55 -20.51 -21.71
CA ALA A 522 -11.24 -19.21 -21.76
C ALA A 522 -10.27 -18.10 -22.26
N PRO A 523 -10.75 -16.88 -22.57
CA PRO A 523 -9.87 -15.76 -22.87
C PRO A 523 -8.79 -15.57 -21.78
N ALA A 524 -7.53 -15.47 -22.21
CA ALA A 524 -6.36 -15.35 -21.32
C ALA A 524 -6.12 -16.55 -20.40
N GLU A 525 -6.63 -17.73 -20.71
CA GLU A 525 -6.43 -18.96 -19.95
C GLU A 525 -5.57 -19.95 -20.73
N LEU A 526 -4.55 -20.52 -20.07
CA LEU A 526 -3.75 -21.63 -20.58
C LEU A 526 -4.07 -22.90 -19.80
N CYS A 527 -4.37 -23.99 -20.52
CA CYS A 527 -4.73 -25.28 -19.94
C CYS A 527 -3.84 -26.40 -20.43
N LEU A 528 -3.59 -27.36 -19.58
CA LEU A 528 -2.84 -28.58 -19.87
C LEU A 528 -3.51 -29.79 -19.22
N VAL A 529 -3.43 -30.95 -19.86
CA VAL A 529 -3.89 -32.21 -19.28
C VAL A 529 -2.68 -32.87 -18.60
N VAL A 530 -2.72 -32.93 -17.27
CA VAL A 530 -1.63 -33.50 -16.48
C VAL A 530 -1.63 -35.01 -16.61
N PRO A 531 -0.55 -35.64 -17.10
CA PRO A 531 -0.48 -37.11 -17.16
C PRO A 531 -0.47 -37.72 -15.75
N ALA A 532 -0.61 -39.04 -15.66
CA ALA A 532 -0.46 -39.75 -14.40
C ALA A 532 0.94 -39.52 -13.83
N LEU A 533 1.04 -39.08 -12.57
CA LEU A 533 2.31 -38.63 -11.98
C LEU A 533 3.10 -39.76 -11.32
N GLY A 534 2.44 -40.90 -11.01
CA GLY A 534 2.99 -41.88 -10.11
C GLY A 534 3.01 -41.37 -8.65
N GLU A 535 3.74 -42.02 -7.79
CA GLU A 535 3.85 -41.60 -6.38
C GLU A 535 4.70 -40.32 -6.21
N GLY A 536 4.33 -39.52 -5.21
CA GLY A 536 5.07 -38.32 -4.79
C GLY A 536 4.66 -37.02 -5.48
N GLN A 537 5.39 -35.98 -5.14
CA GLN A 537 5.22 -34.64 -5.73
C GLN A 537 5.91 -34.57 -7.10
N ARG A 538 5.35 -33.76 -7.98
CA ARG A 538 5.95 -33.43 -9.28
C ARG A 538 5.85 -31.94 -9.56
N VAL A 539 6.70 -31.43 -10.43
CA VAL A 539 6.72 -30.02 -10.82
C VAL A 539 6.30 -29.91 -12.28
N LEU A 540 5.26 -29.12 -12.51
CA LEU A 540 4.87 -28.65 -13.83
C LEU A 540 5.46 -27.24 -14.02
N GLU A 541 6.27 -27.09 -15.04
CA GLU A 541 6.81 -25.79 -15.42
C GLU A 541 6.08 -25.28 -16.66
N VAL A 542 5.48 -24.09 -16.56
CA VAL A 542 4.66 -23.48 -17.63
C VAL A 542 5.30 -22.16 -18.04
N THR A 543 5.54 -21.97 -19.32
CA THR A 543 6.06 -20.74 -19.91
C THR A 543 5.04 -20.13 -20.86
N THR A 544 5.03 -18.83 -20.98
CA THR A 544 4.21 -18.09 -21.95
C THR A 544 4.92 -17.93 -23.30
N GLY A 545 6.24 -18.11 -23.32
CA GLY A 545 7.11 -17.83 -24.48
C GLY A 545 7.35 -16.35 -24.74
N ARG A 546 6.97 -15.44 -23.83
CA ARG A 546 7.33 -14.02 -23.92
C ARG A 546 8.83 -13.84 -23.69
N PRO A 547 9.52 -13.04 -24.51
CA PRO A 547 10.94 -12.78 -24.34
C PRO A 547 11.27 -12.22 -22.94
N GLY A 548 12.23 -12.82 -22.25
CA GLY A 548 12.70 -12.36 -20.93
C GLY A 548 11.74 -12.63 -19.77
N GLN A 549 10.62 -13.34 -20.00
CA GLN A 549 9.73 -13.75 -18.93
C GLN A 549 10.10 -15.13 -18.39
N PHE A 550 10.21 -15.25 -17.08
CA PHE A 550 10.50 -16.49 -16.39
C PHE A 550 9.27 -17.41 -16.26
N PRO A 551 9.47 -18.73 -16.06
CA PRO A 551 8.38 -19.70 -15.97
C PRO A 551 7.58 -19.59 -14.68
N LEU A 552 6.40 -20.21 -14.67
CA LEU A 552 5.67 -20.59 -13.45
C LEU A 552 5.94 -22.08 -13.18
N ARG A 553 6.35 -22.42 -11.97
CA ARG A 553 6.45 -23.80 -11.49
C ARG A 553 5.28 -24.10 -10.57
N ILE A 554 4.54 -25.15 -10.90
CA ILE A 554 3.35 -25.61 -10.16
C ILE A 554 3.67 -26.96 -9.56
N HIS A 555 3.75 -27.02 -8.25
CA HIS A 555 3.95 -28.27 -7.53
C HIS A 555 2.62 -28.99 -7.37
N VAL A 556 2.57 -30.22 -7.86
CA VAL A 556 1.37 -31.04 -7.89
C VAL A 556 1.59 -32.39 -7.22
N LEU A 557 0.53 -32.93 -6.63
CA LEU A 557 0.49 -34.25 -6.03
C LEU A 557 -0.62 -35.07 -6.66
N GLU A 558 -0.32 -36.35 -6.95
CA GLU A 558 -1.31 -37.31 -7.43
C GLU A 558 -2.47 -37.44 -6.44
N GLY A 559 -3.68 -37.49 -6.96
CA GLY A 559 -4.90 -37.61 -6.19
C GLY A 559 -6.14 -37.50 -7.09
N GLU A 560 -7.31 -37.78 -6.52
CA GLU A 560 -8.62 -37.54 -7.16
C GLU A 560 -9.44 -36.59 -6.28
N PRO A 561 -9.49 -35.28 -6.63
CA PRO A 561 -8.81 -34.64 -7.75
C PRO A 561 -7.28 -34.48 -7.56
N LEU A 562 -6.56 -34.23 -8.68
CA LEU A 562 -5.19 -33.77 -8.65
C LEU A 562 -5.04 -32.55 -7.75
N ARG A 563 -3.98 -32.45 -6.96
CA ARG A 563 -3.81 -31.40 -5.98
C ARG A 563 -2.65 -30.48 -6.33
N VAL A 564 -2.90 -29.18 -6.35
CA VAL A 564 -1.84 -28.16 -6.38
C VAL A 564 -1.38 -27.92 -4.94
N LEU A 565 -0.08 -28.06 -4.69
CA LEU A 565 0.53 -27.88 -3.37
C LEU A 565 1.18 -26.53 -3.20
N GLY A 566 1.74 -25.98 -4.28
CA GLY A 566 2.44 -24.70 -4.21
C GLY A 566 2.87 -24.18 -5.58
N LEU A 567 3.31 -22.92 -5.58
CA LEU A 567 3.83 -22.20 -6.74
C LEU A 567 5.24 -21.69 -6.46
N GLU A 568 6.08 -21.67 -7.50
CA GLU A 568 7.37 -20.98 -7.51
C GLU A 568 7.47 -20.10 -8.74
N ARG A 569 8.07 -18.94 -8.57
CA ARG A 569 8.38 -17.99 -9.66
C ARG A 569 9.88 -17.74 -9.64
N PRO A 570 10.68 -18.62 -10.32
CA PRO A 570 12.12 -18.43 -10.33
C PRO A 570 12.50 -17.09 -10.96
N GLU A 571 13.55 -16.47 -10.45
CA GLU A 571 14.13 -15.25 -11.01
C GLU A 571 15.26 -15.52 -12.01
N ASP A 572 15.54 -16.77 -12.29
CA ASP A 572 16.52 -17.22 -13.27
C ASP A 572 16.07 -18.49 -14.01
N ASP A 573 16.63 -18.72 -15.19
CA ASP A 573 16.35 -19.90 -16.03
C ASP A 573 17.26 -21.11 -15.71
N HIS A 574 18.23 -20.96 -14.80
CA HIS A 574 19.32 -21.91 -14.63
C HIS A 574 19.14 -22.86 -13.47
N THR A 575 18.28 -22.54 -12.54
CA THR A 575 18.00 -23.40 -11.39
C THR A 575 16.96 -24.46 -11.81
N PRO A 576 17.33 -25.77 -11.97
CA PRO A 576 16.32 -26.81 -12.18
C PRO A 576 15.37 -26.80 -10.97
N PRO A 577 14.09 -27.23 -11.18
CA PRO A 577 13.22 -27.42 -10.03
C PRO A 577 13.87 -28.48 -9.15
N GLY A 578 14.20 -28.04 -7.95
CA GLY A 578 14.84 -28.90 -6.99
C GLY A 578 13.95 -30.05 -6.56
#